data_4ff3b4718257137846373da4f0db9e9e
#
_entry.id   4ff3b4718257137846373da4f0db9e9e
#
_cell.length_a   1.000
_cell.length_b   1.000
_cell.length_c   1.000
_cell.angle_alpha   90.00
_cell.angle_beta   90.00
_cell.angle_gamma   90.00
#
_symmetry.space_group_name_H-M   'P 1'
#
loop_
_entity.id
_entity.type
_entity.pdbx_description
1 polymer ?
#
loop_
_entity_poly.entity_id
_entity_poly.type
_entity_poly.pdbx_seq_one_letter_code
_entity_poly.pdbx_strand_id
1 'polypeptide(L)'
;MIIRIVKLHFSEDRMEDFLTHFESVKQKVNSFPGCLGMKLLRDIEDPCLIMTYSHWEKAEDLENYRKSSLFGEIWPKIKPWFDQKPEAWSMETHFDGFVKFINE
;
A
#
# COMPACT_ATOMS: atom_id res chain seq x y z
N MET A 1 -12.44 6.97 8.57
CA MET A 1 -11.58 6.42 7.50
C MET A 1 -10.13 6.50 7.91
N ILE A 2 -9.40 5.45 7.69
CA ILE A 2 -7.97 5.37 7.99
C ILE A 2 -7.18 5.43 6.69
N ILE A 3 -6.14 6.24 6.65
CA ILE A 3 -5.19 6.28 5.54
C ILE A 3 -3.96 5.50 5.97
N ARG A 4 -3.58 4.47 5.20
CA ARG A 4 -2.40 3.66 5.48
C ARG A 4 -1.33 3.97 4.45
N ILE A 5 -0.16 4.36 4.93
CA ILE A 5 1.00 4.63 4.09
C ILE A 5 2.10 3.65 4.48
N VAL A 6 2.65 2.93 3.50
CA VAL A 6 3.74 1.99 3.72
C VAL A 6 4.87 2.37 2.78
N LYS A 7 6.07 2.58 3.35
CA LYS A 7 7.27 2.90 2.59
C LYS A 7 8.11 1.64 2.44
N LEU A 8 8.42 1.29 1.19
CA LEU A 8 9.22 0.13 0.84
C LEU A 8 10.39 0.58 -0.04
N HIS A 9 11.55 0.00 0.19
CA HIS A 9 12.69 0.21 -0.71
C HIS A 9 13.22 -1.14 -1.13
N PHE A 10 13.28 -1.38 -2.44
CA PHE A 10 13.65 -2.66 -3.01
C PHE A 10 15.08 -2.63 -3.55
N SER A 11 15.72 -3.79 -3.55
CA SER A 11 16.96 -3.97 -4.32
C SER A 11 16.64 -3.74 -5.80
N GLU A 12 17.55 -3.07 -6.50
CA GLU A 12 17.34 -2.71 -7.90
C GLU A 12 17.05 -3.94 -8.76
N ASP A 13 17.76 -5.03 -8.54
CA ASP A 13 17.60 -6.28 -9.29
C ASP A 13 16.29 -7.02 -8.97
N ARG A 14 15.53 -6.57 -7.99
CA ARG A 14 14.25 -7.19 -7.59
C ARG A 14 13.02 -6.36 -7.95
N MET A 15 13.21 -5.17 -8.52
CA MET A 15 12.07 -4.30 -8.84
C MET A 15 11.10 -4.95 -9.83
N GLU A 16 11.61 -5.59 -10.87
CA GLU A 16 10.73 -6.25 -11.85
C GLU A 16 9.96 -7.40 -11.23
N ASP A 17 10.59 -8.15 -10.33
CA ASP A 17 9.92 -9.25 -9.61
C ASP A 17 8.79 -8.69 -8.75
N PHE A 18 9.03 -7.57 -8.07
CA PHE A 18 7.99 -6.93 -7.26
C PHE A 18 6.82 -6.43 -8.12
N LEU A 19 7.12 -5.76 -9.21
CA LEU A 19 6.06 -5.21 -10.08
C LEU A 19 5.22 -6.32 -10.70
N THR A 20 5.84 -7.43 -11.10
CA THR A 20 5.14 -8.59 -11.61
C THR A 20 4.23 -9.20 -10.54
N HIS A 21 4.75 -9.34 -9.34
CA HIS A 21 3.97 -9.87 -8.22
C HIS A 21 2.80 -8.93 -7.87
N PHE A 22 3.06 -7.62 -7.84
CA PHE A 22 2.03 -6.63 -7.56
C PHE A 22 0.86 -6.73 -8.54
N GLU A 23 1.14 -6.89 -9.84
CA GLU A 23 0.09 -7.06 -10.84
C GLU A 23 -0.81 -8.26 -10.53
N SER A 24 -0.24 -9.32 -9.97
CA SER A 24 -1.01 -10.53 -9.64
C SER A 24 -1.90 -10.39 -8.41
N VAL A 25 -1.61 -9.43 -7.51
CA VAL A 25 -2.32 -9.30 -6.23
C VAL A 25 -3.10 -8.00 -6.06
N LYS A 26 -2.83 -6.99 -6.87
CA LYS A 26 -3.39 -5.64 -6.66
C LYS A 26 -4.91 -5.60 -6.55
N GLN A 27 -5.63 -6.36 -7.37
CA GLN A 27 -7.09 -6.38 -7.34
C GLN A 27 -7.62 -7.07 -6.08
N LYS A 28 -6.93 -8.09 -5.62
CA LYS A 28 -7.30 -8.79 -4.38
C LYS A 28 -7.17 -7.87 -3.17
N VAL A 29 -6.11 -7.08 -3.12
CA VAL A 29 -5.90 -6.09 -2.05
C VAL A 29 -6.93 -4.97 -2.18
N ASN A 30 -7.10 -4.43 -3.38
CA ASN A 30 -8.00 -3.30 -3.62
C ASN A 30 -9.46 -3.64 -3.29
N SER A 31 -9.86 -4.90 -3.43
CA SER A 31 -11.22 -5.35 -3.15
C SER A 31 -11.38 -6.04 -1.80
N PHE A 32 -10.36 -6.02 -0.95
CA PHE A 32 -10.46 -6.60 0.39
C PHE A 32 -11.54 -5.87 1.20
N PRO A 33 -12.36 -6.59 1.98
CA PRO A 33 -13.44 -5.97 2.77
C PRO A 33 -12.94 -4.81 3.64
N GLY A 34 -13.56 -3.65 3.47
CA GLY A 34 -13.20 -2.43 4.18
C GLY A 34 -12.11 -1.61 3.51
N CYS A 35 -11.47 -2.12 2.46
CA CYS A 35 -10.53 -1.35 1.65
C CYS A 35 -11.34 -0.46 0.69
N LEU A 36 -11.14 0.85 0.80
CA LEU A 36 -11.83 1.84 -0.04
C LEU A 36 -11.03 2.19 -1.30
N GLY A 37 -9.85 1.62 -1.45
CA GLY A 37 -8.99 1.84 -2.60
C GLY A 37 -7.53 1.97 -2.20
N MET A 38 -6.65 1.75 -3.16
CA MET A 38 -5.21 1.88 -2.95
C MET A 38 -4.51 2.44 -4.17
N LYS A 39 -3.37 3.05 -3.93
CA LYS A 39 -2.44 3.48 -4.98
C LYS A 39 -1.07 2.90 -4.68
N LEU A 40 -0.36 2.54 -5.73
CA LEU A 40 1.06 2.27 -5.64
C LEU A 40 1.78 3.50 -6.19
N LEU A 41 2.63 4.11 -5.38
CA LEU A 41 3.38 5.30 -5.76
C LEU A 41 4.84 4.93 -5.89
N ARG A 42 5.51 5.57 -6.84
CA ARG A 42 6.94 5.35 -7.08
C ARG A 42 7.63 6.70 -7.11
N ASP A 43 8.75 6.80 -6.40
CA ASP A 43 9.51 8.04 -6.39
C ASP A 43 10.02 8.37 -7.80
N ILE A 44 9.93 9.64 -8.20
CA ILE A 44 10.32 10.04 -9.55
C ILE A 44 11.83 10.07 -9.74
N GLU A 45 12.61 10.13 -8.66
CA GLU A 45 14.06 10.16 -8.71
C GLU A 45 14.69 8.80 -8.35
N ASP A 46 14.08 8.09 -7.40
CA ASP A 46 14.54 6.77 -6.97
C ASP A 46 13.51 5.72 -7.35
N PRO A 47 13.69 4.99 -8.47
CA PRO A 47 12.71 4.01 -8.93
C PRO A 47 12.55 2.80 -8.01
N CYS A 48 13.42 2.63 -7.04
CA CYS A 48 13.34 1.53 -6.05
C CYS A 48 12.57 1.93 -4.80
N LEU A 49 12.23 3.21 -4.64
CA LEU A 49 11.42 3.69 -3.54
C LEU A 49 9.95 3.64 -3.92
N ILE A 50 9.21 2.81 -3.20
CA ILE A 50 7.79 2.56 -3.45
C ILE A 50 7.01 2.91 -2.20
N MET A 51 5.84 3.53 -2.38
CA MET A 51 4.89 3.69 -1.29
C MET A 51 3.55 3.12 -1.70
N THR A 52 2.89 2.44 -0.77
CA THR A 52 1.48 2.11 -0.92
C THR A 52 0.68 3.13 -0.13
N TYR A 53 -0.40 3.59 -0.72
CA TYR A 53 -1.31 4.56 -0.15
C TYR A 53 -2.70 3.95 -0.26
N SER A 54 -3.33 3.67 0.88
CA SER A 54 -4.62 3.01 0.87
C SER A 54 -5.57 3.64 1.88
N HIS A 55 -6.86 3.53 1.59
CA HIS A 55 -7.92 4.01 2.47
C HIS A 55 -8.69 2.83 3.02
N TRP A 56 -8.97 2.85 4.31
CA TRP A 56 -9.70 1.80 5.01
C TRP A 56 -10.87 2.42 5.74
N GLU A 57 -12.02 1.77 5.65
CA GLU A 57 -13.22 2.30 6.28
C GLU A 57 -13.06 2.43 7.79
N LYS A 58 -12.50 1.37 8.42
CA LYS A 58 -12.27 1.32 9.86
C LYS A 58 -10.88 0.75 10.15
N ALA A 59 -10.32 1.09 11.31
CA ALA A 59 -9.07 0.51 11.77
C ALA A 59 -9.13 -1.01 11.86
N GLU A 60 -10.29 -1.54 12.25
CA GLU A 60 -10.54 -2.98 12.33
C GLU A 60 -10.37 -3.66 10.97
N ASP A 61 -10.82 -3.03 9.89
CA ASP A 61 -10.70 -3.58 8.55
C ASP A 61 -9.23 -3.70 8.12
N LEU A 62 -8.42 -2.69 8.43
CA LEU A 62 -6.99 -2.75 8.18
C LEU A 62 -6.34 -3.89 8.98
N GLU A 63 -6.72 -4.03 10.25
CA GLU A 63 -6.18 -5.09 11.09
C GLU A 63 -6.58 -6.48 10.56
N ASN A 64 -7.82 -6.63 10.11
CA ASN A 64 -8.29 -7.87 9.49
C ASN A 64 -7.46 -8.20 8.23
N TYR A 65 -7.15 -7.19 7.42
CA TYR A 65 -6.28 -7.38 6.26
C TYR A 65 -4.90 -7.86 6.67
N ARG A 66 -4.29 -7.21 7.66
CA ARG A 66 -2.94 -7.55 8.13
C ARG A 66 -2.84 -8.96 8.72
N LYS A 67 -3.96 -9.50 9.20
CA LYS A 67 -4.05 -10.87 9.73
C LYS A 67 -4.54 -11.87 8.71
N SER A 68 -4.88 -11.43 7.49
CA SER A 68 -5.47 -12.29 6.48
C SER A 68 -4.45 -13.22 5.83
N SER A 69 -4.98 -14.30 5.23
CA SER A 69 -4.16 -15.21 4.42
C SER A 69 -3.58 -14.49 3.20
N LEU A 70 -4.31 -13.51 2.65
CA LEU A 70 -3.83 -12.72 1.52
C LEU A 70 -2.55 -11.96 1.89
N PHE A 71 -2.55 -11.24 3.02
CA PHE A 71 -1.37 -10.55 3.49
C PHE A 71 -0.25 -11.53 3.83
N GLY A 72 -0.60 -12.69 4.39
CA GLY A 72 0.35 -13.76 4.71
C GLY A 72 1.02 -14.38 3.48
N GLU A 73 0.40 -14.26 2.30
CA GLU A 73 1.01 -14.67 1.03
C GLU A 73 1.89 -13.56 0.45
N ILE A 74 1.45 -12.30 0.56
CA ILE A 74 2.14 -11.18 -0.06
C ILE A 74 3.42 -10.80 0.68
N TRP A 75 3.30 -10.56 1.99
CA TRP A 75 4.39 -9.97 2.76
C TRP A 75 5.64 -10.84 2.81
N PRO A 76 5.56 -12.14 3.15
CA PRO A 76 6.75 -12.99 3.17
C PRO A 76 7.41 -13.13 1.81
N LYS A 77 6.65 -12.99 0.73
CA LYS A 77 7.19 -13.10 -0.62
C LYS A 77 8.03 -11.88 -0.99
N ILE A 78 7.58 -10.67 -0.65
CA ILE A 78 8.27 -9.44 -1.05
C ILE A 78 9.34 -9.02 -0.04
N LYS A 79 9.23 -9.45 1.21
CA LYS A 79 10.15 -9.05 2.28
C LYS A 79 11.62 -9.30 1.96
N PRO A 80 12.01 -10.45 1.39
CA PRO A 80 13.42 -10.70 1.04
C PRO A 80 13.98 -9.74 -0.02
N TRP A 81 13.11 -9.03 -0.74
CA TRP A 81 13.53 -8.13 -1.82
C TRP A 81 13.84 -6.71 -1.34
N PHE A 82 13.56 -6.41 -0.06
CA PHE A 82 13.87 -5.10 0.51
C PHE A 82 15.37 -4.98 0.77
N ASP A 83 15.92 -3.82 0.50
CA ASP A 83 17.29 -3.48 0.89
C ASP A 83 17.34 -2.47 2.03
N GLN A 84 16.17 -2.01 2.49
CA GLN A 84 16.01 -1.12 3.64
C GLN A 84 14.82 -1.58 4.46
N LYS A 85 14.83 -1.23 5.75
CA LYS A 85 13.73 -1.56 6.65
C LYS A 85 12.45 -0.84 6.22
N PRO A 86 11.32 -1.54 6.07
CA PRO A 86 10.06 -0.90 5.73
C PRO A 86 9.54 -0.05 6.89
N GLU A 87 8.78 0.98 6.55
CA GLU A 87 8.11 1.85 7.51
C GLU A 87 6.64 1.93 7.15
N ALA A 88 5.78 2.10 8.15
CA ALA A 88 4.33 2.16 7.92
C ALA A 88 3.67 3.10 8.92
N TRP A 89 2.64 3.80 8.45
CA TRP A 89 1.87 4.75 9.26
C TRP A 89 0.39 4.59 8.99
N SER A 90 -0.40 4.73 10.05
CA SER A 90 -1.85 4.90 9.93
C SER A 90 -2.16 6.35 10.28
N MET A 91 -2.87 7.02 9.40
CA MET A 91 -3.15 8.45 9.51
C MET A 91 -4.62 8.73 9.27
N GLU A 92 -5.09 9.86 9.74
CA GLU A 92 -6.40 10.37 9.41
C GLU A 92 -6.26 11.73 8.74
N THR A 93 -7.23 12.07 7.90
CA THR A 93 -7.20 13.35 7.18
C THR A 93 -7.52 14.49 8.13
N HIS A 94 -6.64 15.47 8.21
CA HIS A 94 -6.90 16.71 8.94
C HIS A 94 -7.59 17.74 8.02
N PHE A 95 -7.14 17.83 6.79
CA PHE A 95 -7.72 18.72 5.79
C PHE A 95 -7.64 18.04 4.42
N ASP A 96 -8.74 18.04 3.69
CA ASP A 96 -8.78 17.48 2.34
C ASP A 96 -9.20 18.57 1.34
N GLY A 97 -8.20 19.12 0.65
CA GLY A 97 -8.42 20.14 -0.37
C GLY A 97 -8.93 19.59 -1.70
N PHE A 98 -8.88 18.26 -1.89
CA PHE A 98 -9.36 17.66 -3.13
C PHE A 98 -10.88 17.66 -3.25
N VAL A 99 -11.59 17.67 -2.12
CA VAL A 99 -13.07 17.62 -2.14
C VAL A 99 -13.72 18.96 -2.49
N LYS A 100 -12.93 20.04 -2.54
CA LYS A 100 -13.49 21.39 -2.79
C LYS A 100 -14.17 21.54 -4.15
N PHE A 101 -13.82 20.70 -5.12
CA PHE A 101 -14.39 20.76 -6.46
C PHE A 101 -15.71 20.03 -6.59
N ILE A 102 -16.07 19.23 -5.60
CA ILE A 102 -17.27 18.39 -5.64
C ILE A 102 -18.52 19.21 -5.40
N ASN A 103 -18.40 20.35 -4.75
CA ASN A 103 -19.52 21.18 -4.33
C ASN A 103 -19.94 22.25 -5.37
N GLU A 104 -19.39 22.19 -6.54
CA GLU A 104 -19.73 23.12 -7.64
C GLU A 104 -20.94 22.72 -8.48
#